data_bdad461e0136d499c2f22b61a0253410
#
_entry.id   bdad461e0136d499c2f22b61a0253410
#
_cell.length_a   1.000
_cell.length_b   1.000
_cell.length_c   1.000
_cell.angle_alpha   90.00
_cell.angle_beta   90.00
_cell.angle_gamma   90.00
#
_symmetry.space_group_name_H-M   'P 1'
#
loop_
_entity.id
_entity.type
_entity.pdbx_description
1 polymer ?
#
loop_
_entity_poly.entity_id
_entity_poly.type
_entity_poly.pdbx_seq_one_letter_code
_entity_poly.pdbx_strand_id
1 'polypeptide(L)'
;SEILSRLRENDDLKDIPIHFAIYKQSSEDSITPGEFITQATAEKSQTKLNEWHNINEKSALLPSSTAADYDENLNNNFKQFNDNLQSYFSNFTQAVGKVKFVDKKPQRLVVDLPIDYYGQAETIGITQYVTEQANKYFDKIDNYEIRIKDGNQPRALISKTKDDKEPQVHIYSN
;
A
#
# COMPACT_ATOMS: atom_id res chain seq x y z
N SER A 1 19.96 8.05 24.97
CA SER A 1 18.89 7.17 25.47
C SER A 1 19.53 5.91 26.02
N GLU A 2 19.00 5.38 27.11
CA GLU A 2 19.53 4.17 27.78
C GLU A 2 19.59 2.96 26.81
N ILE A 3 18.59 2.80 25.96
CA ILE A 3 18.55 1.74 24.95
C ILE A 3 19.74 1.86 24.00
N LEU A 4 20.04 3.06 23.50
CA LEU A 4 21.18 3.28 22.60
C LEU A 4 22.50 2.95 23.30
N SER A 5 22.67 3.35 24.57
CA SER A 5 23.87 3.03 25.35
C SER A 5 24.07 1.51 25.46
N ARG A 6 23.02 0.78 25.81
CA ARG A 6 23.08 -0.69 25.91
C ARG A 6 23.37 -1.36 24.55
N LEU A 7 22.80 -0.85 23.45
CA LEU A 7 23.10 -1.37 22.11
C LEU A 7 24.56 -1.13 21.74
N ARG A 8 25.15 0.00 22.14
CA ARG A 8 26.56 0.32 21.88
C ARG A 8 27.56 -0.47 22.74
N GLU A 9 27.12 -1.18 23.77
CA GLU A 9 27.96 -2.14 24.52
C GLU A 9 28.28 -3.39 23.71
N ASN A 10 27.47 -3.69 22.68
CA ASN A 10 27.75 -4.77 21.74
C ASN A 10 28.75 -4.30 20.69
N ASP A 11 29.85 -5.05 20.53
CA ASP A 11 30.95 -4.70 19.58
C ASP A 11 30.46 -4.61 18.13
N ASP A 12 29.53 -5.47 17.71
CA ASP A 12 28.99 -5.49 16.35
C ASP A 12 28.13 -4.25 16.03
N LEU A 13 27.60 -3.58 17.07
CA LEU A 13 26.73 -2.42 16.93
C LEU A 13 27.42 -1.07 17.19
N LYS A 14 28.71 -1.07 17.58
CA LYS A 14 29.44 0.16 17.91
C LYS A 14 29.57 1.10 16.72
N ASP A 15 29.88 0.55 15.56
CA ASP A 15 30.31 1.30 14.38
C ASP A 15 29.30 1.34 13.23
N ILE A 16 28.03 1.04 13.52
CA ILE A 16 26.93 1.16 12.54
C ILE A 16 25.95 2.25 12.94
N PRO A 17 25.28 2.91 12.00
CA PRO A 17 24.15 3.78 12.34
C PRO A 17 22.99 2.96 12.90
N ILE A 18 22.30 3.49 13.91
CA ILE A 18 21.13 2.86 14.53
C ILE A 18 19.92 3.77 14.36
N HIS A 19 18.89 3.24 13.71
CA HIS A 19 17.66 3.95 13.48
C HIS A 19 16.59 3.53 14.47
N PHE A 20 15.95 4.51 15.11
CA PHE A 20 14.83 4.32 16.04
C PHE A 20 13.55 4.85 15.42
N ALA A 21 12.47 4.10 15.54
CA ALA A 21 11.17 4.55 15.15
C ALA A 21 10.14 4.16 16.22
N ILE A 22 9.18 5.04 16.47
CA ILE A 22 8.05 4.76 17.37
C ILE A 22 6.85 4.42 16.54
N TYR A 23 6.34 3.22 16.74
CA TYR A 23 5.16 2.69 16.07
C TYR A 23 3.96 2.70 17.00
N LYS A 24 2.87 3.30 16.56
CA LYS A 24 1.57 3.23 17.24
C LYS A 24 0.78 2.06 16.67
N GLN A 25 0.64 1.03 17.47
CA GLN A 25 -0.13 -0.15 17.07
C GLN A 25 -1.63 0.20 16.95
N SER A 26 -2.29 -0.30 15.92
CA SER A 26 -3.75 -0.27 15.80
C SER A 26 -4.40 -1.24 16.81
N SER A 27 -5.70 -1.05 17.06
CA SER A 27 -6.48 -2.05 17.82
C SER A 27 -6.50 -3.39 17.08
N GLU A 28 -6.71 -4.47 17.84
CA GLU A 28 -6.72 -5.84 17.30
C GLU A 28 -7.77 -6.04 16.20
N ASP A 29 -8.93 -5.35 16.31
CA ASP A 29 -10.02 -5.40 15.33
C ASP A 29 -9.83 -4.45 14.13
N SER A 30 -8.72 -3.74 14.04
CA SER A 30 -8.49 -2.77 12.98
C SER A 30 -8.11 -3.47 11.66
N ILE A 31 -8.82 -3.13 10.59
CA ILE A 31 -8.51 -3.60 9.23
C ILE A 31 -7.26 -2.89 8.67
N THR A 32 -6.94 -1.70 9.19
CA THR A 32 -5.74 -0.96 8.79
C THR A 32 -4.62 -1.19 9.79
N PRO A 33 -3.36 -1.28 9.33
CA PRO A 33 -2.20 -1.40 10.22
C PRO A 33 -2.02 -0.15 11.07
N GLY A 34 -1.18 -0.25 12.09
CA GLY A 34 -0.73 0.91 12.86
C GLY A 34 0.17 1.85 12.04
N GLU A 35 0.71 2.86 12.69
CA GLU A 35 1.41 3.99 12.05
C GLU A 35 2.72 4.28 12.75
N PHE A 36 3.77 4.58 11.99
CA PHE A 36 4.96 5.20 12.53
C PHE A 36 4.69 6.68 12.80
N ILE A 37 4.98 7.14 14.01
CA ILE A 37 4.69 8.51 14.44
C ILE A 37 5.91 9.40 14.50
N THR A 38 7.10 8.83 14.78
CA THR A 38 8.34 9.60 14.86
C THR A 38 9.56 8.69 14.70
N GLN A 39 10.66 9.26 14.26
CA GLN A 39 11.92 8.57 14.05
C GLN A 39 13.11 9.44 14.44
N ALA A 40 14.21 8.78 14.82
CA ALA A 40 15.50 9.41 15.06
C ALA A 40 16.63 8.44 14.72
N THR A 41 17.79 8.96 14.35
CA THR A 41 18.97 8.16 14.02
C THR A 41 20.11 8.52 14.95
N ALA A 42 20.86 7.52 15.41
CA ALA A 42 22.19 7.70 15.95
C ALA A 42 23.19 7.32 14.87
N GLU A 43 24.00 8.24 14.44
CA GLU A 43 25.06 7.97 13.48
C GLU A 43 26.11 7.01 14.05
N LYS A 44 26.97 6.53 13.18
CA LYS A 44 28.09 5.66 13.52
C LYS A 44 28.83 6.18 14.76
N SER A 45 29.07 5.31 15.73
CA SER A 45 29.78 5.59 16.99
C SER A 45 29.16 6.66 17.91
N GLN A 46 28.03 7.25 17.53
CA GLN A 46 27.34 8.21 18.39
C GLN A 46 26.59 7.49 19.53
N THR A 47 26.62 8.13 20.72
CA THR A 47 25.90 7.69 21.93
C THR A 47 24.62 8.49 22.19
N LYS A 48 24.35 9.48 21.35
CA LYS A 48 23.11 10.29 21.38
C LYS A 48 22.36 10.17 20.10
N LEU A 49 21.03 10.21 20.20
CA LEU A 49 20.14 10.32 19.05
C LEU A 49 20.19 11.73 18.48
N ASN A 50 20.10 11.82 17.17
CA ASN A 50 19.79 13.07 16.49
C ASN A 50 18.37 13.55 16.89
N GLU A 51 17.95 14.68 16.37
CA GLU A 51 16.60 15.19 16.59
C GLU A 51 15.54 14.20 16.12
N TRP A 52 14.45 14.11 16.87
CA TRP A 52 13.28 13.31 16.48
C TRP A 52 12.48 14.02 15.41
N HIS A 53 12.21 13.32 14.32
CA HIS A 53 11.40 13.80 13.22
C HIS A 53 10.04 13.11 13.23
N ASN A 54 8.97 13.89 13.19
CA ASN A 54 7.62 13.35 13.08
C ASN A 54 7.42 12.69 11.73
N ILE A 55 6.73 11.56 11.74
CA ILE A 55 6.29 10.83 10.54
C ILE A 55 4.76 10.99 10.46
N ASN A 56 4.26 11.62 9.40
CA ASN A 56 2.83 11.80 9.18
C ASN A 56 2.30 10.65 8.31
N GLU A 57 2.35 9.44 8.86
CA GLU A 57 1.77 8.26 8.21
C GLU A 57 0.27 8.13 8.51
N LYS A 58 -0.51 7.72 7.51
CA LYS A 58 -1.90 7.31 7.67
C LYS A 58 -2.26 6.18 6.74
N SER A 59 -2.87 5.13 7.29
CA SER A 59 -3.47 4.06 6.51
C SER A 59 -4.99 4.22 6.49
N ALA A 60 -5.58 4.09 5.30
CA ALA A 60 -7.02 4.18 5.12
C ALA A 60 -7.53 3.13 4.12
N LEU A 61 -8.81 2.80 4.23
CA LEU A 61 -9.51 2.02 3.20
C LEU A 61 -10.01 2.95 2.09
N LEU A 62 -10.08 2.43 0.87
CA LEU A 62 -10.74 3.06 -0.27
C LEU A 62 -11.92 2.20 -0.73
N PRO A 63 -13.08 2.82 -0.96
CA PRO A 63 -13.41 4.20 -0.64
C PRO A 63 -13.76 4.37 0.85
N SER A 64 -13.41 5.50 1.45
CA SER A 64 -13.83 5.86 2.82
C SER A 64 -13.77 7.36 3.08
N SER A 65 -14.45 7.83 4.14
CA SER A 65 -14.35 9.22 4.60
C SER A 65 -12.92 9.57 5.04
N THR A 66 -12.25 8.67 5.75
CA THR A 66 -10.86 8.85 6.17
C THR A 66 -9.93 9.07 4.98
N ALA A 67 -10.07 8.29 3.90
CA ALA A 67 -9.28 8.49 2.69
C ALA A 67 -9.60 9.82 2.01
N ALA A 68 -10.88 10.22 1.97
CA ALA A 68 -11.32 11.49 1.39
C ALA A 68 -10.75 12.71 2.14
N ASP A 69 -10.62 12.64 3.47
CA ASP A 69 -10.01 13.69 4.29
C ASP A 69 -8.54 13.91 3.98
N TYR A 70 -7.85 12.87 3.49
CA TYR A 70 -6.44 12.93 3.09
C TYR A 70 -6.24 13.25 1.61
N ASP A 71 -7.02 12.61 0.73
CA ASP A 71 -7.00 12.82 -0.71
C ASP A 71 -8.39 12.50 -1.29
N GLU A 72 -9.21 13.54 -1.44
CA GLU A 72 -10.56 13.43 -2.01
C GLU A 72 -10.52 12.97 -3.47
N ASN A 73 -9.53 13.40 -4.25
CA ASN A 73 -9.40 13.01 -5.66
C ASN A 73 -9.12 11.52 -5.79
N LEU A 74 -8.19 10.98 -5.00
CA LEU A 74 -7.91 9.54 -5.00
C LEU A 74 -9.14 8.74 -4.57
N ASN A 75 -9.86 9.19 -3.53
CA ASN A 75 -11.08 8.54 -3.08
C ASN A 75 -12.16 8.52 -4.16
N ASN A 76 -12.35 9.62 -4.89
CA ASN A 76 -13.28 9.72 -6.01
C ASN A 76 -12.82 8.89 -7.21
N ASN A 77 -11.53 8.90 -7.55
CA ASN A 77 -10.96 8.05 -8.58
C ASN A 77 -11.19 6.57 -8.29
N PHE A 78 -11.06 6.15 -7.03
CA PHE A 78 -11.31 4.76 -6.64
C PHE A 78 -12.78 4.37 -6.76
N LYS A 79 -13.72 5.27 -6.46
CA LYS A 79 -15.15 5.06 -6.71
C LYS A 79 -15.42 4.89 -8.20
N GLN A 80 -14.89 5.79 -9.05
CA GLN A 80 -15.03 5.71 -10.50
C GLN A 80 -14.41 4.42 -11.09
N PHE A 81 -13.28 3.98 -10.56
CA PHE A 81 -12.69 2.69 -10.89
C PHE A 81 -13.67 1.55 -10.62
N ASN A 82 -14.26 1.47 -9.42
CA ASN A 82 -15.28 0.47 -9.09
C ASN A 82 -16.52 0.56 -9.99
N ASP A 83 -17.04 1.77 -10.25
CA ASP A 83 -18.22 1.99 -11.08
C ASP A 83 -17.99 1.52 -12.53
N ASN A 84 -16.78 1.74 -13.07
CA ASN A 84 -16.43 1.27 -14.41
C ASN A 84 -16.31 -0.26 -14.45
N LEU A 85 -15.71 -0.87 -13.44
CA LEU A 85 -15.65 -2.34 -13.35
C LEU A 85 -17.05 -2.94 -13.24
N GLN A 86 -17.93 -2.37 -12.42
CA GLN A 86 -19.31 -2.81 -12.27
C GLN A 86 -20.10 -2.68 -13.57
N SER A 87 -19.87 -1.63 -14.34
CA SER A 87 -20.52 -1.41 -15.64
C SER A 87 -20.06 -2.40 -16.71
N TYR A 88 -18.82 -2.88 -16.60
CA TYR A 88 -18.23 -3.81 -17.58
C TYR A 88 -18.51 -5.29 -17.23
N PHE A 89 -18.52 -5.64 -15.95
CA PHE A 89 -18.74 -7.00 -15.47
C PHE A 89 -20.07 -7.13 -14.74
N SER A 90 -20.97 -8.00 -15.24
CA SER A 90 -22.33 -8.18 -14.70
C SER A 90 -22.37 -8.73 -13.26
N ASN A 91 -21.37 -9.50 -12.85
CA ASN A 91 -21.27 -10.14 -11.53
C ASN A 91 -20.07 -9.59 -10.74
N PHE A 92 -19.86 -8.29 -10.79
CA PHE A 92 -18.74 -7.63 -10.13
C PHE A 92 -18.98 -7.48 -8.63
N THR A 93 -18.01 -7.93 -7.83
CA THR A 93 -17.92 -7.59 -6.42
C THR A 93 -16.95 -6.42 -6.26
N GLN A 94 -17.35 -5.37 -5.55
CA GLN A 94 -16.55 -4.16 -5.41
C GLN A 94 -15.14 -4.45 -4.88
N ALA A 95 -14.16 -3.86 -5.54
CA ALA A 95 -12.79 -3.87 -5.07
C ALA A 95 -12.64 -3.02 -3.81
N VAL A 96 -11.76 -3.44 -2.91
CA VAL A 96 -11.38 -2.70 -1.71
C VAL A 96 -9.91 -2.32 -1.82
N GLY A 97 -9.63 -1.03 -1.66
CA GLY A 97 -8.27 -0.51 -1.62
C GLY A 97 -7.78 -0.30 -0.17
N LYS A 98 -6.50 -0.52 0.06
CA LYS A 98 -5.77 -0.10 1.26
C LYS A 98 -4.68 0.87 0.82
N VAL A 99 -4.81 2.13 1.21
CA VAL A 99 -3.85 3.17 0.87
C VAL A 99 -3.04 3.58 2.09
N LYS A 100 -1.74 3.76 1.89
CA LYS A 100 -0.82 4.34 2.86
C LYS A 100 -0.43 5.74 2.39
N PHE A 101 -0.75 6.74 3.18
CA PHE A 101 -0.33 8.12 2.98
C PHE A 101 0.91 8.43 3.83
N VAL A 102 1.80 9.26 3.29
CA VAL A 102 2.87 9.93 4.03
C VAL A 102 2.82 11.41 3.64
N ASP A 103 2.71 12.30 4.63
CA ASP A 103 2.53 13.74 4.40
C ASP A 103 1.38 14.05 3.43
N LYS A 104 0.25 13.37 3.62
CA LYS A 104 -0.96 13.45 2.78
C LYS A 104 -0.78 13.01 1.32
N LYS A 105 0.36 12.41 0.96
CA LYS A 105 0.59 11.86 -0.38
C LYS A 105 0.42 10.34 -0.36
N PRO A 106 -0.31 9.75 -1.30
CA PRO A 106 -0.43 8.31 -1.40
C PRO A 106 0.93 7.70 -1.82
N GLN A 107 1.51 6.88 -0.94
CA GLN A 107 2.79 6.23 -1.17
C GLN A 107 2.63 4.80 -1.70
N ARG A 108 1.58 4.13 -1.26
CA ARG A 108 1.29 2.76 -1.67
C ARG A 108 -0.21 2.51 -1.65
N LEU A 109 -0.69 1.87 -2.70
CA LEU A 109 -2.07 1.38 -2.81
C LEU A 109 -2.05 -0.13 -3.05
N VAL A 110 -2.81 -0.88 -2.25
CA VAL A 110 -3.07 -2.31 -2.47
C VAL A 110 -4.56 -2.48 -2.67
N VAL A 111 -4.95 -3.06 -3.80
CA VAL A 111 -6.34 -3.32 -4.16
C VAL A 111 -6.59 -4.82 -4.17
N ASP A 112 -7.55 -5.27 -3.40
CA ASP A 112 -8.08 -6.62 -3.48
C ASP A 112 -9.34 -6.60 -4.35
N LEU A 113 -9.30 -7.30 -5.47
CA LEU A 113 -10.37 -7.43 -6.46
C LEU A 113 -10.85 -8.88 -6.49
N PRO A 114 -11.96 -9.19 -5.81
CA PRO A 114 -12.55 -10.51 -5.88
C PRO A 114 -13.30 -10.69 -7.21
N ILE A 115 -13.14 -11.85 -7.83
CA ILE A 115 -13.86 -12.26 -9.04
C ILE A 115 -14.43 -13.66 -8.86
N ASP A 116 -15.46 -13.98 -9.64
CA ASP A 116 -15.85 -15.37 -9.89
C ASP A 116 -15.01 -15.89 -11.06
N TYR A 117 -14.35 -17.04 -10.90
CA TYR A 117 -13.51 -17.61 -11.94
C TYR A 117 -14.30 -18.50 -12.89
N TYR A 118 -14.39 -18.11 -14.15
CA TYR A 118 -15.05 -18.89 -15.20
C TYR A 118 -14.08 -19.49 -16.24
N GLY A 119 -12.81 -19.08 -16.20
CA GLY A 119 -11.78 -19.62 -17.08
C GLY A 119 -10.62 -18.65 -17.33
N GLN A 120 -9.55 -19.18 -17.93
CA GLN A 120 -8.31 -18.42 -18.14
C GLN A 120 -8.51 -17.26 -19.13
N ALA A 121 -9.27 -17.48 -20.21
CA ALA A 121 -9.53 -16.44 -21.21
C ALA A 121 -10.25 -15.22 -20.60
N GLU A 122 -11.22 -15.47 -19.71
CA GLU A 122 -11.95 -14.43 -19.01
C GLU A 122 -11.04 -13.70 -18.02
N THR A 123 -10.20 -14.43 -17.26
CA THR A 123 -9.19 -13.83 -16.38
C THR A 123 -8.26 -12.90 -17.14
N ILE A 124 -7.82 -13.27 -18.34
CA ILE A 124 -6.99 -12.41 -19.20
C ILE A 124 -7.75 -11.14 -19.56
N GLY A 125 -8.98 -11.25 -20.01
CA GLY A 125 -9.84 -10.10 -20.39
C GLY A 125 -10.09 -9.16 -19.20
N ILE A 126 -10.44 -9.71 -18.02
CA ILE A 126 -10.60 -8.94 -16.78
C ILE A 126 -9.30 -8.21 -16.43
N THR A 127 -8.18 -8.93 -16.46
CA THR A 127 -6.88 -8.35 -16.10
C THR A 127 -6.48 -7.21 -17.02
N GLN A 128 -6.69 -7.34 -18.32
CA GLN A 128 -6.42 -6.29 -19.31
C GLN A 128 -7.27 -5.05 -19.04
N TYR A 129 -8.57 -5.23 -18.84
CA TYR A 129 -9.47 -4.11 -18.55
C TYR A 129 -9.13 -3.42 -17.22
N VAL A 130 -8.86 -4.19 -16.17
CA VAL A 130 -8.43 -3.66 -14.85
C VAL A 130 -7.14 -2.87 -14.98
N THR A 131 -6.18 -3.35 -15.78
CA THR A 131 -4.91 -2.65 -16.04
C THR A 131 -5.14 -1.29 -16.71
N GLU A 132 -6.02 -1.25 -17.71
CA GLU A 132 -6.40 -0.01 -18.39
C GLU A 132 -7.06 1.00 -17.43
N GLN A 133 -8.00 0.52 -16.60
CA GLN A 133 -8.64 1.37 -15.60
C GLN A 133 -7.65 1.84 -14.51
N ALA A 134 -6.70 1.00 -14.11
CA ALA A 134 -5.65 1.38 -13.16
C ALA A 134 -4.76 2.49 -13.72
N ASN A 135 -4.35 2.39 -14.97
CA ASN A 135 -3.58 3.45 -15.66
C ASN A 135 -4.34 4.79 -15.71
N LYS A 136 -5.67 4.73 -15.86
CA LYS A 136 -6.51 5.93 -15.92
C LYS A 136 -6.68 6.62 -14.56
N TYR A 137 -6.88 5.83 -13.50
CA TYR A 137 -7.30 6.35 -12.20
C TYR A 137 -6.18 6.41 -11.15
N PHE A 138 -5.10 5.63 -11.32
CA PHE A 138 -4.00 5.52 -10.36
C PHE A 138 -2.65 5.95 -10.95
N ASP A 139 -2.64 6.70 -12.04
CA ASP A 139 -1.43 7.19 -12.72
C ASP A 139 -0.48 7.97 -11.81
N LYS A 140 -1.05 8.70 -10.83
CA LYS A 140 -0.31 9.53 -9.88
C LYS A 140 0.19 8.77 -8.65
N ILE A 141 -0.10 7.47 -8.55
CA ILE A 141 0.36 6.64 -7.44
C ILE A 141 1.65 5.94 -7.85
N ASP A 142 2.73 6.24 -7.15
CA ASP A 142 4.06 5.70 -7.46
C ASP A 142 4.12 4.17 -7.32
N ASN A 143 3.45 3.63 -6.30
CA ASN A 143 3.46 2.20 -6.02
C ASN A 143 2.04 1.69 -5.81
N TYR A 144 1.59 0.80 -6.69
CA TYR A 144 0.32 0.09 -6.47
C TYR A 144 0.40 -1.38 -6.84
N GLU A 145 -0.50 -2.14 -6.23
CA GLU A 145 -0.65 -3.58 -6.42
C GLU A 145 -2.14 -3.91 -6.46
N ILE A 146 -2.61 -4.55 -7.54
CA ILE A 146 -3.99 -5.02 -7.68
C ILE A 146 -3.96 -6.54 -7.74
N ARG A 147 -4.60 -7.17 -6.77
CA ARG A 147 -4.68 -8.61 -6.59
C ARG A 147 -6.04 -9.10 -7.05
N ILE A 148 -6.09 -9.77 -8.19
CA ILE A 148 -7.31 -10.41 -8.72
C ILE A 148 -7.37 -11.82 -8.16
N LYS A 149 -8.45 -12.15 -7.43
CA LYS A 149 -8.59 -13.40 -6.69
C LYS A 149 -9.96 -14.01 -6.89
N ASP A 150 -10.01 -15.33 -6.91
CA ASP A 150 -11.23 -16.13 -6.79
C ASP A 150 -11.21 -16.80 -5.40
N GLY A 151 -11.99 -16.28 -4.47
CA GLY A 151 -11.85 -16.63 -3.06
C GLY A 151 -10.43 -16.36 -2.58
N ASN A 152 -9.72 -17.41 -2.14
CA ASN A 152 -8.33 -17.32 -1.69
C ASN A 152 -7.30 -17.63 -2.79
N GLN A 153 -7.76 -18.00 -3.99
CA GLN A 153 -6.88 -18.37 -5.09
C GLN A 153 -6.46 -17.12 -5.89
N PRO A 154 -5.15 -16.82 -6.00
CA PRO A 154 -4.70 -15.74 -6.86
C PRO A 154 -4.92 -16.11 -8.32
N ARG A 155 -5.47 -15.18 -9.11
CA ARG A 155 -5.72 -15.34 -10.55
C ARG A 155 -4.82 -14.43 -11.37
N ALA A 156 -4.65 -13.18 -10.93
CA ALA A 156 -3.70 -12.28 -11.56
C ALA A 156 -3.17 -11.24 -10.55
N LEU A 157 -2.02 -10.69 -10.87
CA LEU A 157 -1.38 -9.60 -10.15
C LEU A 157 -1.01 -8.51 -11.15
N ILE A 158 -1.42 -7.29 -10.86
CA ILE A 158 -1.00 -6.08 -11.57
C ILE A 158 -0.21 -5.25 -10.57
N SER A 159 1.02 -4.88 -10.89
CA SER A 159 1.87 -4.08 -10.00
C SER A 159 2.59 -3.00 -10.77
N LYS A 160 2.76 -1.85 -10.11
CA LYS A 160 3.56 -0.74 -10.60
C LYS A 160 4.41 -0.19 -9.47
N THR A 161 5.65 0.10 -9.76
CA THR A 161 6.56 0.83 -8.89
C THR A 161 6.89 2.18 -9.51
N LYS A 162 7.49 3.07 -8.73
CA LYS A 162 7.89 4.41 -9.18
C LYS A 162 8.78 4.40 -10.42
N ASP A 163 9.58 3.34 -10.58
CA ASP A 163 10.55 3.24 -11.69
C ASP A 163 9.93 2.61 -12.95
N ASP A 164 8.72 2.06 -12.85
CA ASP A 164 8.02 1.44 -13.98
C ASP A 164 7.27 2.50 -14.80
N LYS A 165 7.44 2.46 -16.13
CA LYS A 165 6.64 3.30 -17.04
C LYS A 165 5.21 2.82 -17.15
N GLU A 166 5.04 1.50 -17.22
CA GLU A 166 3.76 0.80 -17.34
C GLU A 166 3.65 -0.26 -16.24
N PRO A 167 2.44 -0.62 -15.81
CA PRO A 167 2.27 -1.68 -14.83
C PRO A 167 2.70 -3.03 -15.39
N GLN A 168 3.33 -3.83 -14.55
CA GLN A 168 3.65 -5.22 -14.82
C GLN A 168 2.44 -6.09 -14.50
N VAL A 169 2.17 -7.05 -15.36
CA VAL A 169 1.03 -7.96 -15.23
C VAL A 169 1.51 -9.39 -15.17
N HIS A 170 1.05 -10.12 -14.16
CA HIS A 170 1.29 -11.56 -14.02
C HIS A 170 -0.05 -12.29 -13.90
N ILE A 171 -0.30 -13.27 -14.76
CA ILE A 171 -1.47 -14.15 -14.71
C ILE A 171 -1.01 -15.51 -14.24
N TYR A 172 -1.58 -16.00 -13.13
CA TYR A 172 -1.24 -17.30 -12.57
C TYR A 172 -1.82 -18.42 -13.44
N SER A 173 -1.00 -19.38 -13.79
CA SER A 173 -1.46 -20.64 -14.38
C SER A 173 -2.06 -21.55 -13.28
N ASN A 174 -3.14 -22.24 -13.60
CA ASN A 174 -3.75 -23.25 -12.73
C ASN A 174 -2.84 -24.48 -12.58
#